data_7eb5fbaf10d5867e93794fb65dde6a53
#
_entry.id   7eb5fbaf10d5867e93794fb65dde6a53
#
_cell.length_a   1.000
_cell.length_b   1.000
_cell.length_c   1.000
_cell.angle_alpha   90.00
_cell.angle_beta   90.00
_cell.angle_gamma   90.00
#
_symmetry.space_group_name_H-M   'P 1'
#
loop_
_entity.id
_entity.type
_entity.pdbx_description
1 polymer ?
#
loop_
_entity_poly.entity_id
_entity_poly.type
_entity_poly.pdbx_seq_one_letter_code
_entity_poly.pdbx_strand_id
1 'polypeptide(L)'
;ISKMNKLFTFIMLWMMSCLPTLAQAPMDGGVWKDNTGKHINAHGGNIFNYKGTYYWYGESRSQDGKPYSSLGVSCFTSKDLKKWTNHGLVLPVSNEPGSDIEGGCIIERPKVLYNQKTRKFVMWFHLELKGRGYGAARYGVATSDTPFGPFKFVRSGRVNPGIYPIGFSKPDTTDLKHQLLFPELKEWWTPAWRKQIERGMFWMRDFQGGQMSRDMTIFIDDDGKAYHIYSSEENLTLQIAQLTDD
;
A
#
# COMPACT_ATOMS: atom_id res chain seq x y z
N ILE A 1 -12.92 45.95 43.29
CA ILE A 1 -11.91 44.87 43.56
C ILE A 1 -12.51 43.50 43.28
N SER A 2 -13.83 43.23 43.60
CA SER A 2 -14.46 41.92 43.43
C SER A 2 -14.67 41.47 41.96
N LYS A 3 -14.91 42.37 41.01
CA LYS A 3 -15.14 42.04 39.60
C LYS A 3 -13.84 41.71 38.80
N MET A 4 -12.75 42.32 39.18
CA MET A 4 -11.47 42.14 38.54
C MET A 4 -10.83 40.77 38.87
N ASN A 5 -11.02 40.30 40.10
CA ASN A 5 -10.54 38.99 40.54
C ASN A 5 -11.28 37.82 39.85
N LYS A 6 -12.58 37.96 39.52
CA LYS A 6 -13.35 36.93 38.81
C LYS A 6 -12.95 36.83 37.35
N LEU A 7 -12.56 37.93 36.71
CA LEU A 7 -12.09 37.94 35.33
C LEU A 7 -10.73 37.27 35.22
N PHE A 8 -9.82 37.53 36.15
CA PHE A 8 -8.48 36.89 36.18
C PHE A 8 -8.57 35.38 36.44
N THR A 9 -9.48 34.93 37.29
CA THR A 9 -9.70 33.50 37.55
C THR A 9 -10.28 32.80 36.31
N PHE A 10 -11.18 33.45 35.58
CA PHE A 10 -11.76 32.91 34.34
C PHE A 10 -10.74 32.82 33.22
N ILE A 11 -9.85 33.80 33.05
CA ILE A 11 -8.77 33.81 32.08
C ILE A 11 -7.71 32.74 32.39
N MET A 12 -7.37 32.54 33.67
CA MET A 12 -6.45 31.47 34.08
C MET A 12 -7.04 30.06 33.85
N LEU A 13 -8.35 29.87 34.08
CA LEU A 13 -9.00 28.59 33.79
C LEU A 13 -9.09 28.31 32.29
N TRP A 14 -9.20 29.34 31.43
CA TRP A 14 -9.27 29.20 30.00
C TRP A 14 -7.88 28.95 29.37
N MET A 15 -6.81 29.47 29.96
CA MET A 15 -5.43 29.17 29.51
C MET A 15 -4.96 27.77 29.91
N MET A 16 -5.56 27.13 30.92
CA MET A 16 -5.24 25.75 31.31
C MET A 16 -5.85 24.70 30.36
N SER A 17 -6.87 25.07 29.56
CA SER A 17 -7.52 24.14 28.62
C SER A 17 -6.86 24.06 27.22
N CYS A 18 -5.83 24.87 26.95
CA CYS A 18 -5.09 24.90 25.68
C CYS A 18 -3.65 24.43 25.81
N LEU A 19 -3.32 23.59 26.76
CA LEU A 19 -2.08 22.84 26.64
C LEU A 19 -2.24 21.86 25.49
N PRO A 20 -1.41 21.96 24.43
CA PRO A 20 -1.42 20.92 23.42
C PRO A 20 -1.13 19.61 24.15
N THR A 21 -2.09 18.70 24.14
CA THR A 21 -1.79 17.32 24.48
C THR A 21 -0.76 16.87 23.48
N LEU A 22 0.52 16.94 23.86
CA LEU A 22 1.56 16.27 23.08
C LEU A 22 1.11 14.84 22.98
N ALA A 23 0.75 14.43 21.75
CA ALA A 23 0.45 13.04 21.46
C ALA A 23 1.71 12.27 21.84
N GLN A 24 1.70 11.65 23.01
CA GLN A 24 2.80 10.80 23.42
C GLN A 24 2.86 9.65 22.43
N ALA A 25 4.00 9.50 21.76
CA ALA A 25 4.23 8.34 20.92
C ALA A 25 3.88 7.08 21.72
N PRO A 26 3.09 6.17 21.16
CA PRO A 26 2.63 5.00 21.92
C PRO A 26 3.78 4.12 22.41
N MET A 27 4.98 4.25 21.81
CA MET A 27 6.17 3.49 22.20
C MET A 27 7.46 4.23 21.79
N ASP A 28 8.46 4.23 22.63
CA ASP A 28 9.77 4.86 22.43
C ASP A 28 10.70 3.94 21.62
N GLY A 29 10.31 3.52 20.41
CA GLY A 29 11.11 2.64 19.57
C GLY A 29 11.19 1.19 20.04
N GLY A 30 10.39 0.80 21.01
CA GLY A 30 10.32 -0.59 21.50
C GLY A 30 9.54 -1.52 20.57
N VAL A 31 9.61 -2.80 20.83
CA VAL A 31 8.87 -3.84 20.10
C VAL A 31 7.38 -3.77 20.45
N TRP A 32 6.53 -3.57 19.46
CA TRP A 32 5.09 -3.62 19.63
C TRP A 32 4.61 -5.04 19.78
N LYS A 33 3.85 -5.29 20.83
CA LYS A 33 3.30 -6.61 21.15
C LYS A 33 1.79 -6.61 21.03
N ASP A 34 1.26 -7.74 20.61
CA ASP A 34 -0.18 -8.00 20.58
C ASP A 34 -0.69 -8.47 21.97
N ASN A 35 -1.99 -8.73 22.07
CA ASN A 35 -2.65 -9.22 23.27
C ASN A 35 -2.17 -10.60 23.76
N THR A 36 -1.40 -11.32 22.95
CA THR A 36 -0.76 -12.60 23.32
C THR A 36 0.68 -12.42 23.80
N GLY A 37 1.19 -11.18 23.81
CA GLY A 37 2.57 -10.84 24.16
C GLY A 37 3.59 -11.06 23.05
N LYS A 38 3.15 -11.45 21.85
CA LYS A 38 4.03 -11.66 20.69
C LYS A 38 4.23 -10.35 19.91
N HIS A 39 5.37 -10.26 19.24
CA HIS A 39 5.66 -9.16 18.30
C HIS A 39 4.59 -9.08 17.20
N ILE A 40 4.13 -7.86 16.91
CA ILE A 40 3.20 -7.61 15.80
C ILE A 40 3.95 -7.79 14.49
N ASN A 41 3.61 -8.84 13.75
CA ASN A 41 4.17 -9.18 12.44
C ASN A 41 3.22 -8.66 11.36
N ALA A 42 3.35 -7.35 11.05
CA ALA A 42 2.46 -6.60 10.13
C ALA A 42 3.25 -5.50 9.41
N HIS A 43 4.26 -5.88 8.63
CA HIS A 43 5.14 -4.94 7.95
C HIS A 43 4.44 -4.23 6.78
N GLY A 44 4.84 -2.98 6.50
CA GLY A 44 4.52 -2.23 5.29
C GLY A 44 3.04 -1.97 4.99
N GLY A 45 2.18 -2.20 5.96
CA GLY A 45 0.74 -2.13 5.78
C GLY A 45 0.10 -0.76 5.98
N ASN A 46 -1.14 -0.76 6.45
CA ASN A 46 -1.85 0.45 6.83
C ASN A 46 -2.71 0.24 8.06
N ILE A 47 -3.03 1.35 8.71
CA ILE A 47 -4.05 1.41 9.76
C ILE A 47 -5.30 2.05 9.15
N PHE A 48 -6.39 1.31 9.17
CA PHE A 48 -7.69 1.70 8.63
C PHE A 48 -8.68 1.85 9.78
N ASN A 49 -9.33 3.01 9.90
CA ASN A 49 -10.40 3.20 10.89
C ASN A 49 -11.76 2.87 10.27
N TYR A 50 -12.48 1.96 10.89
CA TYR A 50 -13.85 1.64 10.50
C TYR A 50 -14.74 1.54 11.74
N LYS A 51 -15.75 2.41 11.80
CA LYS A 51 -16.73 2.47 12.91
C LYS A 51 -16.06 2.52 14.30
N GLY A 52 -15.01 3.33 14.42
CA GLY A 52 -14.31 3.55 15.70
C GLY A 52 -13.43 2.39 16.16
N THR A 53 -13.10 1.48 15.26
CA THR A 53 -12.07 0.45 15.46
C THR A 53 -10.96 0.65 14.45
N TYR A 54 -9.71 0.63 14.92
CA TYR A 54 -8.54 0.66 14.07
C TYR A 54 -8.17 -0.77 13.68
N TYR A 55 -7.94 -0.99 12.39
CA TYR A 55 -7.50 -2.24 11.82
C TYR A 55 -6.12 -2.04 11.22
N TRP A 56 -5.12 -2.72 11.74
CA TRP A 56 -3.77 -2.70 11.21
C TRP A 56 -3.57 -3.96 10.37
N TYR A 57 -3.48 -3.79 9.06
CA TYR A 57 -3.11 -4.84 8.12
C TYR A 57 -1.64 -4.69 7.78
N GLY A 58 -0.94 -5.80 7.64
CA GLY A 58 0.44 -5.80 7.20
C GLY A 58 0.88 -7.16 6.69
N GLU A 59 1.94 -7.17 5.90
CA GLU A 59 2.53 -8.42 5.48
C GLU A 59 3.05 -9.20 6.69
N SER A 60 2.75 -10.48 6.73
CA SER A 60 3.26 -11.43 7.72
C SER A 60 4.35 -12.26 7.09
N ARG A 61 5.52 -12.26 7.72
CA ARG A 61 6.69 -13.03 7.27
C ARG A 61 6.98 -14.16 8.23
N SER A 62 7.46 -15.29 7.70
CA SER A 62 7.99 -16.37 8.52
C SER A 62 9.18 -15.87 9.35
N GLN A 63 9.30 -16.38 10.56
CA GLN A 63 10.41 -16.08 11.47
C GLN A 63 11.57 -17.06 11.32
N ASP A 64 11.57 -17.89 10.26
CA ASP A 64 12.60 -18.90 9.99
C ASP A 64 13.88 -18.34 9.35
N GLY A 65 13.95 -17.01 9.18
CA GLY A 65 15.11 -16.32 8.63
C GLY A 65 15.29 -16.47 7.12
N LYS A 66 14.38 -17.18 6.43
CA LYS A 66 14.44 -17.30 4.97
C LYS A 66 14.01 -16.02 4.29
N PRO A 67 14.75 -15.55 3.27
CA PRO A 67 14.33 -14.42 2.46
C PRO A 67 12.97 -14.70 1.80
N TYR A 68 12.14 -13.66 1.72
CA TYR A 68 10.87 -13.69 0.95
C TYR A 68 9.88 -14.79 1.38
N SER A 69 9.88 -15.17 2.64
CA SER A 69 8.93 -16.15 3.20
C SER A 69 7.63 -15.47 3.63
N SER A 70 6.87 -14.95 2.67
CA SER A 70 5.55 -14.38 2.95
C SER A 70 4.59 -15.48 3.43
N LEU A 71 3.90 -15.21 4.54
CA LEU A 71 2.81 -16.05 5.03
C LEU A 71 1.45 -15.52 4.56
N GLY A 72 1.42 -14.26 4.07
CA GLY A 72 0.22 -13.56 3.67
C GLY A 72 0.07 -12.23 4.41
N VAL A 73 -1.17 -11.82 4.66
CA VAL A 73 -1.50 -10.59 5.37
C VAL A 73 -2.13 -10.90 6.70
N SER A 74 -1.56 -10.33 7.78
CA SER A 74 -2.11 -10.37 9.13
C SER A 74 -2.99 -9.15 9.41
N CYS A 75 -3.90 -9.28 10.40
CA CYS A 75 -4.73 -8.18 10.88
C CYS A 75 -4.69 -8.11 12.40
N PHE A 76 -4.57 -6.89 12.90
CA PHE A 76 -4.66 -6.56 14.33
C PHE A 76 -5.68 -5.45 14.50
N THR A 77 -6.43 -5.46 15.61
CA THR A 77 -7.40 -4.41 15.92
C THR A 77 -7.09 -3.70 17.21
N SER A 78 -7.45 -2.41 17.27
CA SER A 78 -7.29 -1.57 18.43
C SER A 78 -8.43 -0.55 18.56
N LYS A 79 -8.71 -0.12 19.79
CA LYS A 79 -9.60 1.02 20.08
C LYS A 79 -8.83 2.27 20.46
N ASP A 80 -7.56 2.15 20.81
CA ASP A 80 -6.74 3.20 21.41
C ASP A 80 -5.36 3.37 20.75
N LEU A 81 -5.06 2.58 19.68
CA LEU A 81 -3.77 2.51 18.99
C LEU A 81 -2.60 2.04 19.90
N LYS A 82 -2.88 1.57 21.11
CA LYS A 82 -1.89 1.12 22.08
C LYS A 82 -1.97 -0.38 22.33
N LYS A 83 -3.19 -0.90 22.49
CA LYS A 83 -3.45 -2.32 22.71
C LYS A 83 -4.00 -2.95 21.45
N TRP A 84 -3.34 -3.99 20.97
CA TRP A 84 -3.66 -4.62 19.71
C TRP A 84 -4.10 -6.07 19.91
N THR A 85 -5.28 -6.41 19.40
CA THR A 85 -5.80 -7.78 19.37
C THR A 85 -5.43 -8.44 18.05
N ASN A 86 -4.80 -9.61 18.12
CA ASN A 86 -4.37 -10.38 16.96
C ASN A 86 -5.54 -11.21 16.40
N HIS A 87 -5.79 -11.07 15.09
CA HIS A 87 -6.78 -11.85 14.34
C HIS A 87 -6.14 -12.90 13.43
N GLY A 88 -4.81 -13.04 13.46
CA GLY A 88 -4.08 -13.97 12.61
C GLY A 88 -3.99 -13.53 11.15
N LEU A 89 -3.80 -14.50 10.27
CA LEU A 89 -3.75 -14.27 8.82
C LEU A 89 -5.17 -14.10 8.27
N VAL A 90 -5.43 -12.94 7.68
CA VAL A 90 -6.72 -12.61 7.06
C VAL A 90 -6.71 -12.85 5.55
N LEU A 91 -5.54 -12.90 4.93
CA LEU A 91 -5.27 -13.37 3.57
C LEU A 91 -4.01 -14.24 3.62
N PRO A 92 -4.11 -15.55 3.83
CA PRO A 92 -2.95 -16.44 3.73
C PRO A 92 -2.49 -16.61 2.29
N VAL A 93 -1.20 -16.95 2.09
CA VAL A 93 -0.74 -17.46 0.78
C VAL A 93 -1.51 -18.74 0.43
N SER A 94 -1.70 -18.97 -0.86
CA SER A 94 -2.44 -20.13 -1.35
C SER A 94 -1.58 -21.40 -1.33
N ASN A 95 -2.19 -22.53 -1.03
CA ASN A 95 -1.60 -23.85 -1.21
C ASN A 95 -1.87 -24.42 -2.62
N GLU A 96 -2.66 -23.73 -3.45
CA GLU A 96 -2.98 -24.17 -4.81
C GLU A 96 -1.84 -23.85 -5.76
N PRO A 97 -1.22 -24.86 -6.40
CA PRO A 97 -0.18 -24.64 -7.40
C PRO A 97 -0.69 -23.81 -8.57
N GLY A 98 0.10 -22.81 -8.98
CA GLY A 98 -0.26 -21.90 -10.08
C GLY A 98 -1.16 -20.73 -9.67
N SER A 99 -1.55 -20.64 -8.41
CA SER A 99 -2.17 -19.43 -7.88
C SER A 99 -1.14 -18.28 -7.88
N ASP A 100 -1.53 -17.08 -8.28
CA ASP A 100 -0.63 -15.90 -8.24
C ASP A 100 -0.12 -15.62 -6.81
N ILE A 101 -0.89 -16.00 -5.78
CA ILE A 101 -0.49 -15.89 -4.38
C ILE A 101 -0.06 -17.24 -3.76
N GLU A 102 0.43 -18.20 -4.57
CA GLU A 102 0.94 -19.46 -4.02
C GLU A 102 2.14 -19.25 -3.09
N GLY A 103 2.36 -20.20 -2.17
CA GLY A 103 3.50 -20.15 -1.24
C GLY A 103 4.83 -19.96 -1.97
N GLY A 104 5.60 -18.95 -1.54
CA GLY A 104 6.81 -18.47 -2.21
C GLY A 104 6.60 -17.21 -3.06
N CYS A 105 5.37 -16.69 -3.17
CA CYS A 105 5.10 -15.33 -3.63
C CYS A 105 5.55 -14.30 -2.60
N ILE A 106 5.60 -13.01 -3.00
CA ILE A 106 5.85 -11.89 -2.09
C ILE A 106 4.62 -11.00 -2.09
N ILE A 107 3.98 -10.87 -0.94
CA ILE A 107 2.86 -9.95 -0.72
C ILE A 107 3.38 -8.80 0.13
N GLU A 108 3.31 -7.56 -0.39
CA GLU A 108 3.80 -6.36 0.31
C GLU A 108 2.77 -5.24 0.26
N ARG A 109 2.90 -4.28 1.18
CA ARG A 109 2.13 -3.03 1.19
C ARG A 109 0.59 -3.22 1.16
N PRO A 110 -0.02 -4.16 1.89
CA PRO A 110 -1.46 -4.33 1.87
C PRO A 110 -2.16 -3.05 2.34
N LYS A 111 -3.20 -2.64 1.61
CA LYS A 111 -4.06 -1.49 1.90
C LYS A 111 -5.51 -1.94 1.81
N VAL A 112 -6.30 -1.63 2.82
CA VAL A 112 -7.72 -2.00 2.87
C VAL A 112 -8.57 -0.74 2.88
N LEU A 113 -9.62 -0.75 2.08
CA LEU A 113 -10.68 0.24 2.07
C LEU A 113 -12.05 -0.45 2.16
N TYR A 114 -13.07 0.30 2.55
CA TYR A 114 -14.45 -0.15 2.47
C TYR A 114 -15.13 0.46 1.25
N ASN A 115 -15.58 -0.38 0.32
CA ASN A 115 -16.35 0.03 -0.84
C ASN A 115 -17.83 0.08 -0.43
N GLN A 116 -18.41 1.28 -0.36
CA GLN A 116 -19.79 1.49 0.07
C GLN A 116 -20.80 0.93 -0.94
N LYS A 117 -20.49 0.96 -2.23
CA LYS A 117 -21.38 0.49 -3.30
C LYS A 117 -21.53 -1.03 -3.28
N THR A 118 -20.42 -1.74 -3.21
CA THR A 118 -20.41 -3.21 -3.16
C THR A 118 -20.57 -3.75 -1.74
N ARG A 119 -20.43 -2.92 -0.72
CA ARG A 119 -20.42 -3.25 0.71
C ARG A 119 -19.35 -4.29 1.07
N LYS A 120 -18.22 -4.25 0.37
CA LYS A 120 -17.06 -5.13 0.58
C LYS A 120 -15.89 -4.36 1.16
N PHE A 121 -15.09 -5.04 1.95
CA PHE A 121 -13.73 -4.62 2.24
C PHE A 121 -12.86 -5.10 1.10
N VAL A 122 -12.09 -4.18 0.50
CA VAL A 122 -11.23 -4.44 -0.65
C VAL A 122 -9.80 -4.21 -0.22
N MET A 123 -8.97 -5.21 -0.38
CA MET A 123 -7.54 -5.17 -0.09
C MET A 123 -6.78 -5.10 -1.42
N TRP A 124 -5.91 -4.10 -1.53
CA TRP A 124 -4.94 -3.97 -2.60
C TRP A 124 -3.55 -4.21 -2.03
N PHE A 125 -2.67 -4.84 -2.79
CA PHE A 125 -1.30 -5.12 -2.36
C PHE A 125 -0.35 -5.24 -3.55
N HIS A 126 0.94 -5.00 -3.30
CA HIS A 126 2.01 -5.33 -4.23
C HIS A 126 2.24 -6.84 -4.20
N LEU A 127 2.36 -7.45 -5.38
CA LEU A 127 2.52 -8.88 -5.55
C LEU A 127 3.68 -9.20 -6.48
N GLU A 128 4.60 -10.02 -5.98
CA GLU A 128 5.60 -10.68 -6.80
C GLU A 128 5.31 -12.18 -6.85
N LEU A 129 5.34 -12.73 -8.06
CA LEU A 129 5.05 -14.14 -8.28
C LEU A 129 6.21 -15.02 -7.81
N LYS A 130 5.90 -16.22 -7.35
CA LYS A 130 6.89 -17.22 -6.95
C LYS A 130 7.98 -17.40 -8.00
N GLY A 131 9.23 -17.35 -7.56
CA GLY A 131 10.40 -17.55 -8.42
C GLY A 131 10.70 -16.41 -9.41
N ARG A 132 9.97 -15.28 -9.35
CA ARG A 132 10.17 -14.14 -10.25
C ARG A 132 10.96 -13.00 -9.61
N GLY A 133 11.38 -13.14 -8.36
CA GLY A 133 11.98 -12.04 -7.60
C GLY A 133 11.04 -10.82 -7.60
N TYR A 134 11.57 -9.65 -7.93
CA TYR A 134 10.79 -8.42 -8.10
C TYR A 134 10.41 -8.12 -9.57
N GLY A 135 10.41 -9.12 -10.45
CA GLY A 135 10.17 -8.94 -11.87
C GLY A 135 8.71 -8.98 -12.31
N ALA A 136 7.80 -9.52 -11.49
CA ALA A 136 6.38 -9.54 -11.82
C ALA A 136 5.74 -8.15 -11.64
N ALA A 137 6.05 -7.46 -10.54
CA ALA A 137 5.62 -6.11 -10.21
C ALA A 137 4.12 -5.87 -10.44
N ARG A 138 3.29 -6.72 -9.84
CA ARG A 138 1.84 -6.72 -10.02
C ARG A 138 1.14 -6.04 -8.85
N TYR A 139 -0.04 -5.48 -9.09
CA TYR A 139 -1.02 -5.33 -8.02
C TYR A 139 -1.72 -6.67 -7.76
N GLY A 140 -2.14 -6.90 -6.53
CA GLY A 140 -3.08 -7.96 -6.17
C GLY A 140 -4.33 -7.35 -5.53
N VAL A 141 -5.49 -8.00 -5.73
CA VAL A 141 -6.77 -7.59 -5.13
C VAL A 141 -7.39 -8.77 -4.43
N ALA A 142 -7.87 -8.53 -3.22
CA ALA A 142 -8.68 -9.48 -2.45
C ALA A 142 -9.87 -8.77 -1.81
N THR A 143 -10.95 -9.50 -1.54
CA THR A 143 -12.18 -8.94 -0.96
C THR A 143 -12.67 -9.75 0.21
N SER A 144 -13.39 -9.09 1.14
CA SER A 144 -14.04 -9.73 2.27
C SER A 144 -15.36 -9.02 2.61
N ASP A 145 -16.27 -9.75 3.25
CA ASP A 145 -17.50 -9.20 3.82
C ASP A 145 -17.28 -8.57 5.20
N THR A 146 -16.15 -8.89 5.85
CA THR A 146 -15.80 -8.37 7.17
C THR A 146 -14.42 -7.73 7.16
N PRO A 147 -14.16 -6.73 8.03
CA PRO A 147 -12.86 -6.05 8.04
C PRO A 147 -11.70 -6.94 8.51
N PHE A 148 -11.96 -8.02 9.24
CA PHE A 148 -10.94 -8.96 9.69
C PHE A 148 -10.92 -10.26 8.88
N GLY A 149 -11.47 -10.23 7.66
CA GLY A 149 -11.41 -11.35 6.73
C GLY A 149 -12.44 -12.47 7.02
N PRO A 150 -12.25 -13.68 6.48
CA PRO A 150 -11.19 -14.01 5.53
C PRO A 150 -11.32 -13.24 4.21
N PHE A 151 -10.19 -12.73 3.72
CA PHE A 151 -10.14 -12.15 2.39
C PHE A 151 -9.99 -13.25 1.35
N LYS A 152 -10.71 -13.12 0.25
CA LYS A 152 -10.61 -14.01 -0.91
C LYS A 152 -9.84 -13.29 -2.01
N PHE A 153 -8.76 -13.90 -2.48
CA PHE A 153 -8.01 -13.41 -3.62
C PHE A 153 -8.92 -13.37 -4.86
N VAL A 154 -8.89 -12.24 -5.57
CA VAL A 154 -9.72 -12.01 -6.76
C VAL A 154 -8.87 -12.11 -8.02
N ARG A 155 -7.81 -11.29 -8.10
CA ARG A 155 -6.95 -11.22 -9.29
C ARG A 155 -5.63 -10.50 -8.99
N SER A 156 -4.68 -10.64 -9.88
CA SER A 156 -3.52 -9.76 -9.96
C SER A 156 -3.23 -9.34 -11.40
N GLY A 157 -2.42 -8.32 -11.56
CA GLY A 157 -2.02 -7.86 -12.87
C GLY A 157 -1.07 -6.67 -12.81
N ARG A 158 -0.59 -6.23 -13.96
CA ARG A 158 0.03 -4.92 -14.13
C ARG A 158 -1.04 -3.89 -14.48
N VAL A 159 -0.73 -2.61 -14.23
CA VAL A 159 -1.70 -1.53 -14.42
C VAL A 159 -1.73 -1.09 -15.88
N ASN A 160 -2.92 -0.83 -16.42
CA ASN A 160 -3.16 -0.29 -17.77
C ASN A 160 -2.44 -1.05 -18.90
N PRO A 161 -2.60 -2.38 -19.03
CA PRO A 161 -2.03 -3.13 -20.16
C PRO A 161 -2.61 -2.65 -21.50
N GLY A 162 -1.74 -2.45 -22.51
CA GLY A 162 -2.13 -2.00 -23.84
C GLY A 162 -2.49 -0.51 -23.95
N ILE A 163 -2.38 0.26 -22.87
CA ILE A 163 -2.67 1.69 -22.87
C ILE A 163 -1.38 2.50 -22.95
N TYR A 164 -1.38 3.46 -23.88
CA TYR A 164 -0.27 4.38 -24.09
C TYR A 164 -0.56 5.75 -23.50
N PRO A 165 0.46 6.52 -23.09
CA PRO A 165 0.28 7.89 -22.64
C PRO A 165 -0.38 8.77 -23.70
N ILE A 166 -1.15 9.76 -23.27
CA ILE A 166 -1.72 10.78 -24.16
C ILE A 166 -0.58 11.50 -24.88
N GLY A 167 -0.69 11.66 -26.20
CA GLY A 167 0.33 12.31 -27.03
C GLY A 167 1.44 11.37 -27.54
N PHE A 168 1.43 10.08 -27.19
CA PHE A 168 2.32 9.09 -27.79
C PHE A 168 1.97 8.90 -29.26
N SER A 169 2.97 9.06 -30.14
CA SER A 169 2.84 8.83 -31.57
C SER A 169 3.17 7.37 -31.95
N LYS A 170 2.79 6.97 -33.17
CA LYS A 170 3.16 5.64 -33.70
C LYS A 170 4.67 5.39 -33.73
N PRO A 171 5.52 6.36 -34.16
CA PRO A 171 6.99 6.24 -34.05
C PRO A 171 7.47 5.98 -32.62
N ASP A 172 6.92 6.70 -31.62
CA ASP A 172 7.30 6.53 -30.21
C ASP A 172 7.06 5.09 -29.74
N THR A 173 5.95 4.46 -30.15
CA THR A 173 5.63 3.08 -29.78
C THR A 173 6.53 2.05 -30.48
N THR A 174 7.08 2.38 -31.64
CA THR A 174 7.97 1.50 -32.43
C THR A 174 9.39 1.55 -31.88
N ASP A 175 9.85 2.71 -31.46
CA ASP A 175 11.20 2.95 -30.93
C ASP A 175 11.43 2.33 -29.55
N LEU A 176 10.37 2.05 -28.79
CA LEU A 176 10.49 1.47 -27.45
C LEU A 176 11.29 0.16 -27.42
N LYS A 177 11.18 -0.68 -28.46
CA LYS A 177 11.96 -1.90 -28.57
C LYS A 177 13.45 -1.63 -28.82
N HIS A 178 13.76 -0.56 -29.54
CA HIS A 178 15.14 -0.17 -29.84
C HIS A 178 15.80 0.52 -28.65
N GLN A 179 15.07 1.30 -27.87
CA GLN A 179 15.61 2.04 -26.71
C GLN A 179 16.17 1.14 -25.62
N LEU A 180 15.57 -0.04 -25.42
CA LEU A 180 16.09 -1.06 -24.50
C LEU A 180 17.45 -1.62 -24.92
N LEU A 181 17.88 -1.38 -26.17
CA LEU A 181 19.14 -1.85 -26.71
C LEU A 181 20.27 -0.81 -26.57
N PHE A 182 19.96 0.45 -26.27
CA PHE A 182 20.99 1.48 -26.11
C PHE A 182 21.71 1.35 -24.77
N PRO A 183 23.04 1.19 -24.75
CA PRO A 183 23.82 1.06 -23.53
C PRO A 183 23.60 2.20 -22.53
N GLU A 184 23.49 3.44 -23.03
CA GLU A 184 23.27 4.66 -22.24
C GLU A 184 21.93 4.68 -21.49
N LEU A 185 20.95 3.89 -21.91
CA LEU A 185 19.67 3.77 -21.22
C LEU A 185 19.68 2.67 -20.14
N LYS A 186 20.75 1.90 -20.04
CA LYS A 186 20.94 0.91 -18.97
C LYS A 186 21.40 1.55 -17.65
N GLU A 187 21.99 2.72 -17.75
CA GLU A 187 22.42 3.49 -16.57
C GLU A 187 21.36 4.50 -16.20
N TRP A 188 20.94 4.44 -14.95
CA TRP A 188 19.96 5.35 -14.39
C TRP A 188 20.56 6.75 -14.20
N TRP A 189 19.69 7.77 -14.29
CA TRP A 189 20.06 9.16 -14.04
C TRP A 189 21.02 9.80 -15.06
N THR A 190 21.31 9.12 -16.17
CA THR A 190 22.04 9.75 -17.25
C THR A 190 21.18 10.83 -17.93
N PRO A 191 21.79 11.83 -18.62
CA PRO A 191 21.02 12.80 -19.40
C PRO A 191 20.14 12.14 -20.48
N ALA A 192 20.62 11.08 -21.13
CA ALA A 192 19.87 10.34 -22.12
C ALA A 192 18.62 9.69 -21.50
N TRP A 193 18.77 9.03 -20.36
CA TRP A 193 17.69 8.42 -19.60
C TRP A 193 16.62 9.45 -19.17
N ARG A 194 17.05 10.58 -18.58
CA ARG A 194 16.17 11.68 -18.18
C ARG A 194 15.36 12.22 -19.36
N LYS A 195 16.01 12.45 -20.50
CA LYS A 195 15.36 12.93 -21.72
C LYS A 195 14.27 11.99 -22.21
N GLN A 196 14.45 10.69 -22.08
CA GLN A 196 13.41 9.73 -22.46
C GLN A 196 12.21 9.77 -21.47
N ILE A 197 12.47 9.91 -20.18
CA ILE A 197 11.40 10.07 -19.18
C ILE A 197 10.59 11.34 -19.44
N GLU A 198 11.24 12.46 -19.71
CA GLU A 198 10.58 13.73 -20.05
C GLU A 198 9.68 13.61 -21.30
N ARG A 199 10.02 12.73 -22.24
CA ARG A 199 9.19 12.36 -23.40
C ARG A 199 8.07 11.39 -23.06
N GLY A 200 7.93 10.97 -21.81
CA GLY A 200 6.96 9.94 -21.40
C GLY A 200 7.38 8.50 -21.72
N MET A 201 8.62 8.29 -22.15
CA MET A 201 9.18 6.99 -22.46
C MET A 201 9.96 6.47 -21.26
N PHE A 202 9.33 5.63 -20.47
CA PHE A 202 9.90 5.16 -19.25
C PHE A 202 10.77 3.92 -19.45
N TRP A 203 11.91 3.89 -18.83
CA TRP A 203 12.79 2.74 -18.77
C TRP A 203 12.04 1.50 -18.25
N MET A 204 12.22 0.37 -18.94
CA MET A 204 11.57 -0.91 -18.62
C MET A 204 10.04 -0.89 -18.64
N ARG A 205 9.41 0.10 -19.22
CA ARG A 205 7.95 0.13 -19.35
C ARG A 205 7.49 -0.91 -20.36
N ASP A 206 6.64 -1.82 -19.91
CA ASP A 206 5.95 -2.77 -20.77
C ASP A 206 4.54 -2.27 -21.07
N PHE A 207 4.37 -1.59 -22.20
CA PHE A 207 3.06 -1.08 -22.61
C PHE A 207 2.06 -2.19 -22.96
N GLN A 208 2.53 -3.34 -23.43
CA GLN A 208 1.64 -4.46 -23.75
C GLN A 208 1.20 -5.21 -22.49
N GLY A 209 2.13 -5.53 -21.60
CA GLY A 209 1.86 -6.23 -20.36
C GLY A 209 1.39 -5.33 -19.23
N GLY A 210 1.51 -4.02 -19.39
CA GLY A 210 1.11 -3.02 -18.41
C GLY A 210 2.26 -2.49 -17.53
N GLN A 211 1.93 -1.46 -16.77
CA GLN A 211 2.86 -0.77 -15.89
C GLN A 211 3.18 -1.61 -14.66
N MET A 212 4.42 -1.55 -14.20
CA MET A 212 4.81 -2.10 -12.90
C MET A 212 4.00 -1.43 -11.78
N SER A 213 3.61 -2.20 -10.78
CA SER A 213 2.98 -1.69 -9.56
C SER A 213 3.71 -2.28 -8.37
N ARG A 214 4.50 -1.47 -7.69
CA ARG A 214 5.32 -1.87 -6.54
C ARG A 214 4.82 -1.21 -5.26
N ASP A 215 5.63 -0.43 -4.58
CA ASP A 215 5.21 0.30 -3.38
C ASP A 215 3.97 1.13 -3.68
N MET A 216 2.94 0.96 -2.87
CA MET A 216 1.64 1.50 -3.19
C MET A 216 0.83 1.93 -1.98
N THR A 217 -0.13 2.79 -2.23
CA THR A 217 -1.23 3.07 -1.31
C THR A 217 -2.54 3.26 -2.07
N ILE A 218 -3.64 3.21 -1.34
CA ILE A 218 -4.97 3.57 -1.84
C ILE A 218 -5.42 4.82 -1.12
N PHE A 219 -5.99 5.76 -1.87
CA PHE A 219 -6.54 7.00 -1.36
C PHE A 219 -8.01 7.10 -1.79
N ILE A 220 -8.88 7.50 -0.86
CA ILE A 220 -10.28 7.85 -1.16
C ILE A 220 -10.40 9.35 -0.98
N ASP A 221 -10.82 10.05 -2.03
CA ASP A 221 -11.02 11.47 -2.05
C ASP A 221 -12.37 11.86 -1.41
N ASP A 222 -12.56 13.13 -1.10
CA ASP A 222 -13.78 13.67 -0.48
C ASP A 222 -15.01 13.46 -1.36
N ASP A 223 -14.85 13.35 -2.68
CA ASP A 223 -15.92 13.02 -3.63
C ASP A 223 -16.25 11.51 -3.69
N GLY A 224 -15.57 10.69 -2.87
CA GLY A 224 -15.76 9.24 -2.79
C GLY A 224 -15.03 8.44 -3.86
N LYS A 225 -14.30 9.08 -4.78
CA LYS A 225 -13.49 8.37 -5.75
C LYS A 225 -12.25 7.77 -5.08
N ALA A 226 -11.91 6.56 -5.46
CA ALA A 226 -10.72 5.87 -4.98
C ALA A 226 -9.60 5.91 -6.03
N TYR A 227 -8.36 6.02 -5.54
CA TYR A 227 -7.17 6.10 -6.37
C TYR A 227 -6.13 5.11 -5.89
N HIS A 228 -5.51 4.41 -6.85
CA HIS A 228 -4.32 3.61 -6.65
C HIS A 228 -3.11 4.49 -6.96
N ILE A 229 -2.30 4.75 -5.94
CA ILE A 229 -1.05 5.51 -6.04
C ILE A 229 0.08 4.51 -5.86
N TYR A 230 0.95 4.40 -6.87
CA TYR A 230 1.97 3.34 -6.89
C TYR A 230 3.26 3.79 -7.55
N SER A 231 4.36 3.20 -7.13
CA SER A 231 5.63 3.35 -7.84
C SER A 231 5.73 2.34 -8.98
N SER A 232 6.28 2.80 -10.08
CA SER A 232 6.46 2.06 -11.33
C SER A 232 7.89 2.23 -11.84
N GLU A 233 8.24 1.55 -12.95
CA GLU A 233 9.56 1.63 -13.60
C GLU A 233 10.72 1.53 -12.59
N GLU A 234 10.82 0.41 -11.87
CA GLU A 234 11.83 0.15 -10.84
C GLU A 234 11.82 1.19 -9.69
N ASN A 235 10.64 1.65 -9.28
CA ASN A 235 10.42 2.69 -8.27
C ASN A 235 10.91 4.10 -8.66
N LEU A 236 11.10 4.35 -9.94
CA LEU A 236 11.61 5.63 -10.44
C LEU A 236 10.51 6.64 -10.75
N THR A 237 9.27 6.17 -10.90
CA THR A 237 8.12 7.03 -11.20
C THR A 237 6.99 6.80 -10.20
N LEU A 238 6.23 7.85 -9.93
CA LEU A 238 4.98 7.80 -9.18
C LEU A 238 3.82 7.88 -10.17
N GLN A 239 2.92 6.91 -10.09
CA GLN A 239 1.72 6.83 -10.93
C GLN A 239 0.46 6.93 -10.06
N ILE A 240 -0.58 7.51 -10.63
CA ILE A 240 -1.90 7.61 -10.00
C ILE A 240 -2.94 7.12 -10.99
N ALA A 241 -3.73 6.12 -10.60
CA ALA A 241 -4.82 5.59 -11.39
C ALA A 241 -6.13 5.68 -10.60
N GLN A 242 -7.16 6.25 -11.19
CA GLN A 242 -8.49 6.21 -10.60
C GLN A 242 -9.03 4.77 -10.67
N LEU A 243 -9.59 4.30 -9.58
CA LEU A 243 -10.22 2.98 -9.50
C LEU A 243 -11.69 3.04 -9.92
N THR A 244 -12.17 1.94 -10.45
CA THR A 244 -13.61 1.70 -10.66
C THR A 244 -14.24 1.14 -9.37
N ASP A 245 -15.57 1.07 -9.34
CA ASP A 245 -16.31 0.55 -8.18
C ASP A 245 -16.38 -0.99 -8.17
N ASP A 246 -15.98 -1.66 -9.25
CA ASP A 246 -16.09 -3.10 -9.50
C ASP A 246 -14.77 -3.75 -9.94
#